data_ba9fbd9e10ff2201db5245c3d5f608ef
#
_entry.id   ba9fbd9e10ff2201db5245c3d5f608ef
#
_cell.length_a   1.000
_cell.length_b   1.000
_cell.length_c   1.000
_cell.angle_alpha   90.00
_cell.angle_beta   90.00
_cell.angle_gamma   90.00
#
_symmetry.space_group_name_H-M   'P 1'
#
loop_
_entity.id
_entity.type
_entity.pdbx_description
1 polymer ?
#
loop_
_entity_poly.entity_id
_entity_poly.type
_entity_poly.pdbx_seq_one_letter_code
_entity_poly.pdbx_strand_id
1 'polypeptide(L)'
;ACLVGSEMCIRDRDNNTSKVLMLGFMNQEAYDETVSTGKVTFFSRTKNRLWMKGESSGNTLQVVSITADCDNDTLLIKAIPAGPVCHTGADTCFGEKNVEDIMFLKYLQNFIERRRQEMPEGSYTTTLFQKGVNRMAQKVGEEAVETVIEATNGTEDGFIYEASDLVYHLIVLLTSKGLRLEDLARELKKRHKG
;
A
#
# COMPACT_ATOMS: atom_id res chain seq x y z
N ALA A 1 20.48 -12.41 10.56
CA ALA A 1 20.69 -11.49 11.67
C ALA A 1 20.60 -12.29 12.98
N CYS A 2 21.62 -12.20 13.81
CA CYS A 2 21.57 -12.82 15.13
C CYS A 2 20.82 -11.85 16.07
N LEU A 3 19.79 -12.31 16.76
CA LEU A 3 19.08 -11.49 17.74
C LEU A 3 20.04 -11.11 18.88
N VAL A 4 20.17 -9.82 19.15
CA VAL A 4 20.96 -9.32 20.29
C VAL A 4 20.07 -9.35 21.51
N GLY A 5 20.23 -10.40 22.36
CA GLY A 5 19.40 -10.62 23.54
C GLY A 5 18.41 -11.79 23.36
N SER A 6 17.66 -12.12 24.42
CA SER A 6 16.73 -13.25 24.42
C SER A 6 15.43 -12.96 23.64
N GLU A 7 15.06 -11.69 23.47
CA GLU A 7 13.84 -11.25 22.76
C GLU A 7 14.05 -9.86 22.15
N MET A 8 13.45 -9.64 20.99
CA MET A 8 13.41 -8.32 20.34
C MET A 8 12.01 -7.75 20.31
N CYS A 9 11.91 -6.44 20.37
CA CYS A 9 10.69 -5.71 20.15
C CYS A 9 10.35 -5.66 18.65
N ILE A 10 9.12 -5.99 18.29
CA ILE A 10 8.66 -6.01 16.91
C ILE A 10 7.66 -4.90 16.69
N ARG A 11 7.85 -4.13 15.60
CA ARG A 11 6.90 -3.16 15.09
C ARG A 11 6.40 -3.67 13.74
N ASP A 12 5.15 -4.18 13.73
CA ASP A 12 4.51 -4.55 12.47
C ASP A 12 3.88 -3.31 11.85
N ARG A 13 4.23 -3.06 10.60
CA ARG A 13 3.77 -1.92 9.83
C ARG A 13 3.14 -2.40 8.53
N ASP A 14 1.97 -1.85 8.20
CA ASP A 14 1.36 -2.12 6.90
C ASP A 14 2.26 -1.62 5.77
N ASN A 15 2.52 -2.48 4.80
CA ASN A 15 3.40 -2.18 3.68
C ASN A 15 2.85 -1.06 2.77
N ASN A 16 1.53 -0.94 2.67
CA ASN A 16 0.87 -0.01 1.77
C ASN A 16 0.59 1.32 2.44
N THR A 17 -0.05 1.30 3.61
CA THR A 17 -0.45 2.52 4.35
C THR A 17 0.66 3.09 5.21
N SER A 18 1.68 2.30 5.51
CA SER A 18 2.75 2.63 6.46
C SER A 18 2.28 2.80 7.91
N LYS A 19 1.04 2.44 8.26
CA LYS A 19 0.55 2.48 9.64
C LYS A 19 1.12 1.37 10.48
N VAL A 20 1.33 1.65 11.77
CA VAL A 20 1.73 0.61 12.73
C VAL A 20 0.52 -0.25 13.05
N LEU A 21 0.60 -1.53 12.76
CA LEU A 21 -0.49 -2.49 12.93
C LEU A 21 -0.57 -2.99 14.37
N MET A 22 0.54 -3.43 14.89
CA MET A 22 0.64 -3.95 16.26
C MET A 22 2.08 -3.92 16.76
N LEU A 23 2.25 -4.30 18.01
CA LEU A 23 3.53 -4.52 18.66
C LEU A 23 3.56 -5.94 19.24
N GLY A 24 4.66 -6.63 19.07
CA GLY A 24 4.89 -7.96 19.62
C GLY A 24 6.34 -8.17 20.03
N PHE A 25 6.66 -9.41 20.38
CA PHE A 25 8.01 -9.83 20.72
C PHE A 25 8.37 -11.12 19.96
N MET A 26 9.63 -11.23 19.56
CA MET A 26 10.18 -12.42 18.93
C MET A 26 11.43 -12.86 19.69
N ASN A 27 11.56 -14.16 19.89
CA ASN A 27 12.84 -14.82 20.15
C ASN A 27 13.38 -15.36 18.80
N GLN A 28 14.54 -16.01 18.81
CA GLN A 28 15.16 -16.54 17.58
C GLN A 28 14.24 -17.54 16.88
N GLU A 29 13.56 -18.42 17.62
CA GLU A 29 12.66 -19.41 17.05
C GLU A 29 11.45 -18.77 16.33
N ALA A 30 10.85 -17.73 16.92
CA ALA A 30 9.77 -16.97 16.29
C ALA A 30 10.22 -16.24 15.00
N TYR A 31 11.45 -15.73 15.01
CA TYR A 31 12.06 -15.11 13.82
C TYR A 31 12.26 -16.14 12.71
N ASP A 32 12.86 -17.28 13.02
CA ASP A 32 13.13 -18.34 12.05
C ASP A 32 11.84 -18.89 11.45
N GLU A 33 10.80 -19.07 12.28
CA GLU A 33 9.47 -19.47 11.84
C GLU A 33 8.83 -18.39 10.92
N THR A 34 8.99 -17.11 11.27
CA THR A 34 8.50 -15.99 10.43
C THR A 34 9.18 -15.98 9.06
N VAL A 35 10.48 -16.18 9.01
CA VAL A 35 11.24 -16.21 7.75
C VAL A 35 10.87 -17.44 6.92
N SER A 36 10.71 -18.60 7.54
CA SER A 36 10.41 -19.86 6.85
C SER A 36 9.00 -19.89 6.26
N THR A 37 8.01 -19.34 6.99
CA THR A 37 6.60 -19.38 6.59
C THR A 37 6.16 -18.16 5.80
N GLY A 38 6.90 -17.06 5.88
CA GLY A 38 6.50 -15.74 5.35
C GLY A 38 5.34 -15.10 6.12
N LYS A 39 4.98 -15.64 7.28
CA LYS A 39 3.89 -15.13 8.15
C LYS A 39 4.45 -14.72 9.50
N VAL A 40 4.03 -13.55 9.99
CA VAL A 40 4.52 -13.03 11.26
C VAL A 40 4.14 -13.96 12.41
N THR A 41 5.15 -14.50 13.08
CA THR A 41 5.04 -15.35 14.26
C THR A 41 5.75 -14.67 15.43
N PHE A 42 5.07 -14.55 16.55
CA PHE A 42 5.56 -13.92 17.77
C PHE A 42 5.91 -14.97 18.83
N PHE A 43 6.65 -14.54 19.83
CA PHE A 43 6.84 -15.28 21.08
C PHE A 43 5.96 -14.67 22.17
N SER A 44 5.06 -15.47 22.72
CA SER A 44 4.20 -15.05 23.84
C SER A 44 4.92 -15.28 25.17
N ARG A 45 5.39 -14.19 25.80
CA ARG A 45 6.08 -14.25 27.09
C ARG A 45 5.21 -14.81 28.22
N THR A 46 3.92 -14.49 28.19
CA THR A 46 2.98 -14.94 29.21
C THR A 46 2.60 -16.42 29.09
N LYS A 47 2.53 -16.93 27.86
CA LYS A 47 2.18 -18.35 27.59
C LYS A 47 3.39 -19.20 27.26
N ASN A 48 4.58 -18.60 27.18
CA ASN A 48 5.84 -19.25 26.85
C ASN A 48 5.75 -20.16 25.61
N ARG A 49 5.18 -19.63 24.51
CA ARG A 49 5.02 -20.35 23.25
C ARG A 49 5.10 -19.44 22.02
N LEU A 50 5.36 -20.03 20.89
CA LEU A 50 5.19 -19.37 19.61
C LEU A 50 3.70 -19.11 19.35
N TRP A 51 3.43 -18.01 18.68
CA TRP A 51 2.11 -17.58 18.31
C TRP A 51 2.13 -16.91 16.92
N MET A 52 1.59 -17.59 15.91
CA MET A 52 1.43 -17.00 14.59
C MET A 52 0.26 -16.01 14.60
N LYS A 53 0.51 -14.80 14.16
CA LYS A 53 -0.57 -13.80 14.04
C LYS A 53 -1.66 -14.30 13.11
N GLY A 54 -2.88 -14.35 13.63
CA GLY A 54 -4.04 -14.86 12.91
C GLY A 54 -4.24 -16.36 12.99
N GLU A 55 -3.52 -17.10 13.86
CA GLU A 55 -3.67 -18.55 14.02
C GLU A 55 -5.12 -19.01 14.31
N SER A 56 -5.92 -18.16 14.98
CA SER A 56 -7.32 -18.45 15.28
C SER A 56 -8.32 -17.69 14.41
N SER A 57 -7.99 -16.46 13.99
CA SER A 57 -8.91 -15.58 13.26
C SER A 57 -8.78 -15.69 11.74
N GLY A 58 -7.70 -16.27 11.22
CA GLY A 58 -7.35 -16.23 9.81
C GLY A 58 -6.72 -14.90 9.35
N ASN A 59 -6.73 -13.85 10.18
CA ASN A 59 -6.17 -12.53 9.88
C ASN A 59 -4.65 -12.54 10.07
N THR A 60 -3.94 -13.20 9.17
CA THR A 60 -2.49 -13.31 9.17
C THR A 60 -1.83 -12.01 8.71
N LEU A 61 -0.55 -11.85 9.02
CA LEU A 61 0.33 -10.80 8.48
C LEU A 61 1.34 -11.45 7.54
N GLN A 62 1.19 -11.21 6.23
CA GLN A 62 2.14 -11.69 5.23
C GLN A 62 3.36 -10.78 5.19
N VAL A 63 4.54 -11.31 5.45
CA VAL A 63 5.80 -10.56 5.47
C VAL A 63 6.18 -10.08 4.07
N VAL A 64 6.55 -8.79 3.97
CA VAL A 64 7.15 -8.19 2.77
C VAL A 64 8.64 -7.92 2.99
N SER A 65 9.00 -7.38 4.16
CA SER A 65 10.40 -7.17 4.53
C SER A 65 10.58 -7.15 6.05
N ILE A 66 11.76 -7.50 6.50
CA ILE A 66 12.20 -7.43 7.89
C ILE A 66 13.48 -6.59 7.91
N THR A 67 13.55 -5.60 8.79
CA THR A 67 14.71 -4.71 8.94
C THR A 67 14.98 -4.49 10.42
N ALA A 68 16.22 -4.71 10.83
CA ALA A 68 16.66 -4.33 12.18
C ALA A 68 16.90 -2.81 12.23
N ASP A 69 16.71 -2.22 13.38
CA ASP A 69 17.08 -0.82 13.63
C ASP A 69 18.59 -0.64 13.85
N CYS A 70 19.02 0.57 14.18
CA CYS A 70 20.46 0.93 14.16
C CYS A 70 21.28 0.26 15.27
N ASP A 71 20.66 -0.14 16.40
CA ASP A 71 21.30 -0.80 17.53
C ASP A 71 20.88 -2.28 17.68
N ASN A 72 20.09 -2.79 16.73
CA ASN A 72 19.65 -4.18 16.62
C ASN A 72 18.84 -4.70 17.81
N ASP A 73 18.08 -3.83 18.46
CA ASP A 73 17.16 -4.21 19.54
C ASP A 73 15.69 -4.27 19.11
N THR A 74 15.36 -3.73 17.93
CA THR A 74 14.01 -3.69 17.37
C THR A 74 13.99 -4.18 15.93
N LEU A 75 12.96 -4.95 15.55
CA LEU A 75 12.67 -5.30 14.15
C LEU A 75 11.46 -4.52 13.66
N LEU A 76 11.61 -3.87 12.52
CA LEU A 76 10.52 -3.35 11.72
C LEU A 76 10.12 -4.41 10.70
N ILE A 77 8.90 -4.94 10.81
CA ILE A 77 8.32 -5.85 9.83
C ILE A 77 7.29 -5.09 9.01
N LYS A 78 7.54 -4.98 7.70
CA LYS A 78 6.51 -4.53 6.76
C LYS A 78 5.73 -5.75 6.33
N ALA A 79 4.41 -5.70 6.51
CA ALA A 79 3.52 -6.82 6.22
C ALA A 79 2.24 -6.37 5.51
N ILE A 80 1.58 -7.31 4.85
CA ILE A 80 0.25 -7.13 4.27
C ILE A 80 -0.73 -7.91 5.17
N PRO A 81 -1.66 -7.22 5.86
CA PRO A 81 -2.66 -7.89 6.68
C PRO A 81 -3.75 -8.54 5.81
N ALA A 82 -4.15 -9.76 6.16
CA ALA A 82 -5.27 -10.46 5.51
C ALA A 82 -6.65 -9.95 5.97
N GLY A 83 -6.69 -9.13 7.02
CA GLY A 83 -7.90 -8.55 7.59
C GLY A 83 -7.58 -7.76 8.87
N PRO A 84 -8.59 -7.40 9.68
CA PRO A 84 -8.38 -6.65 10.92
C PRO A 84 -7.35 -7.30 11.83
N VAL A 85 -6.39 -6.51 12.29
CA VAL A 85 -5.24 -7.02 13.06
C VAL A 85 -5.56 -7.18 14.54
N CYS A 86 -6.34 -6.27 15.12
CA CYS A 86 -6.66 -6.33 16.53
C CYS A 86 -7.66 -7.46 16.85
N HIS A 87 -7.54 -8.08 18.02
CA HIS A 87 -8.49 -9.09 18.52
C HIS A 87 -9.90 -8.53 18.76
N THR A 88 -10.05 -7.21 18.87
CA THR A 88 -11.34 -6.50 18.97
C THR A 88 -12.05 -6.31 17.65
N GLY A 89 -11.41 -6.69 16.52
CA GLY A 89 -11.90 -6.45 15.16
C GLY A 89 -11.49 -5.11 14.55
N ALA A 90 -10.69 -4.29 15.27
CA ALA A 90 -10.12 -3.07 14.73
C ALA A 90 -8.95 -3.37 13.78
N ASP A 91 -8.72 -2.49 12.80
CA ASP A 91 -7.66 -2.66 11.79
C ASP A 91 -6.25 -2.68 12.41
N THR A 92 -6.03 -1.89 13.46
CA THR A 92 -4.78 -1.85 14.20
C THR A 92 -5.01 -1.99 15.70
N CYS A 93 -3.99 -2.40 16.46
CA CYS A 93 -4.05 -2.44 17.93
C CYS A 93 -4.09 -1.04 18.56
N PHE A 94 -3.92 0.01 17.77
CA PHE A 94 -3.90 1.40 18.23
C PHE A 94 -5.20 2.16 17.92
N GLY A 95 -6.24 1.47 17.43
CA GLY A 95 -7.54 2.05 17.13
C GLY A 95 -7.58 2.88 15.83
N GLU A 96 -6.49 2.90 15.07
CA GLU A 96 -6.45 3.57 13.77
C GLU A 96 -7.06 2.71 12.68
N LYS A 97 -7.81 3.33 11.77
CA LYS A 97 -8.22 2.67 10.53
C LYS A 97 -6.99 2.48 9.63
N ASN A 98 -6.82 1.28 9.10
CA ASN A 98 -5.72 0.94 8.19
C ASN A 98 -6.07 1.19 6.71
N VAL A 99 -7.07 1.98 6.44
CA VAL A 99 -7.46 2.43 5.11
C VAL A 99 -7.22 3.94 5.06
N GLU A 100 -6.33 4.36 4.18
CA GLU A 100 -6.24 5.75 3.73
C GLU A 100 -6.62 5.75 2.26
N ASP A 101 -7.81 6.27 1.93
CA ASP A 101 -8.33 6.27 0.57
C ASP A 101 -7.34 6.89 -0.42
N ILE A 102 -6.59 7.90 0.01
CA ILE A 102 -5.54 8.51 -0.81
C ILE A 102 -4.42 7.53 -1.19
N MET A 103 -4.14 6.52 -0.37
CA MET A 103 -3.14 5.49 -0.68
C MET A 103 -3.59 4.53 -1.78
N PHE A 104 -4.91 4.49 -2.07
CA PHE A 104 -5.43 3.77 -3.22
C PHE A 104 -4.83 4.27 -4.54
N LEU A 105 -4.51 5.56 -4.65
CA LEU A 105 -3.86 6.11 -5.85
C LEU A 105 -2.49 5.47 -6.11
N LYS A 106 -1.74 5.19 -5.05
CA LYS A 106 -0.46 4.47 -5.16
C LYS A 106 -0.65 3.01 -5.58
N TYR A 107 -1.64 2.34 -4.99
CA TYR A 107 -2.01 0.99 -5.41
C TYR A 107 -2.43 0.96 -6.89
N LEU A 108 -3.31 1.89 -7.31
CA LEU A 108 -3.79 2.02 -8.67
C LEU A 108 -2.64 2.23 -9.66
N GLN A 109 -1.67 3.09 -9.33
CA GLN A 109 -0.48 3.28 -10.14
C GLN A 109 0.33 2.00 -10.32
N ASN A 110 0.61 1.27 -9.24
CA ASN A 110 1.32 -0.02 -9.32
C ASN A 110 0.53 -1.05 -10.13
N PHE A 111 -0.79 -1.04 -10.02
CA PHE A 111 -1.67 -1.88 -10.83
C PHE A 111 -1.59 -1.55 -12.32
N ILE A 112 -1.63 -0.26 -12.69
CA ILE A 112 -1.51 0.21 -14.07
C ILE A 112 -0.12 -0.12 -14.65
N GLU A 113 0.96 0.03 -13.87
CA GLU A 113 2.32 -0.37 -14.27
C GLU A 113 2.40 -1.86 -14.60
N ARG A 114 1.82 -2.70 -13.75
CA ARG A 114 1.73 -4.14 -13.99
C ARG A 114 0.92 -4.46 -15.25
N ARG A 115 -0.23 -3.79 -15.46
CA ARG A 115 -1.05 -3.94 -16.68
C ARG A 115 -0.28 -3.56 -17.96
N ARG A 116 0.60 -2.55 -17.89
CA ARG A 116 1.49 -2.19 -18.99
C ARG A 116 2.51 -3.28 -19.30
N GLN A 117 3.01 -3.98 -18.29
CA GLN A 117 3.99 -5.06 -18.47
C GLN A 117 3.34 -6.36 -18.97
N GLU A 118 2.21 -6.74 -18.39
CA GLU A 118 1.53 -8.00 -18.64
C GLU A 118 0.64 -7.94 -19.89
N MET A 119 0.11 -6.76 -20.24
CA MET A 119 -0.79 -6.53 -21.38
C MET A 119 -1.95 -7.53 -21.47
N PRO A 120 -2.69 -7.81 -20.38
CA PRO A 120 -3.71 -8.84 -20.36
C PRO A 120 -4.84 -8.53 -21.34
N GLU A 121 -5.31 -9.56 -22.03
CA GLU A 121 -6.42 -9.46 -22.98
C GLU A 121 -7.72 -9.00 -22.31
N GLY A 122 -8.54 -8.22 -23.01
CA GLY A 122 -9.80 -7.68 -22.50
C GLY A 122 -9.68 -6.53 -21.49
N SER A 123 -8.47 -6.10 -21.14
CA SER A 123 -8.27 -4.97 -20.23
C SER A 123 -8.39 -3.62 -20.96
N TYR A 124 -9.22 -2.73 -20.42
CA TYR A 124 -9.34 -1.34 -20.91
C TYR A 124 -7.98 -0.61 -20.85
N THR A 125 -7.25 -0.75 -19.75
CA THR A 125 -5.90 -0.17 -19.58
C THR A 125 -4.94 -0.66 -20.67
N THR A 126 -4.97 -1.96 -20.98
CA THR A 126 -4.19 -2.53 -22.09
C THR A 126 -4.54 -1.90 -23.43
N THR A 127 -5.83 -1.72 -23.69
CA THR A 127 -6.31 -1.06 -24.92
C THR A 127 -5.79 0.38 -25.06
N LEU A 128 -5.70 1.12 -23.95
CA LEU A 128 -5.13 2.48 -23.95
C LEU A 128 -3.64 2.46 -24.33
N PHE A 129 -2.85 1.55 -23.74
CA PHE A 129 -1.43 1.41 -24.08
C PHE A 129 -1.23 0.99 -25.56
N GLN A 130 -2.04 0.08 -26.08
CA GLN A 130 -2.00 -0.35 -27.49
C GLN A 130 -2.32 0.78 -28.45
N LYS A 131 -3.27 1.67 -28.11
CA LYS A 131 -3.64 2.83 -28.93
C LYS A 131 -2.60 3.96 -28.87
N GLY A 132 -1.63 3.89 -27.97
CA GLY A 132 -0.49 4.77 -27.88
C GLY A 132 -0.74 6.11 -27.19
N VAL A 133 0.34 6.90 -27.08
CA VAL A 133 0.39 8.14 -26.29
C VAL A 133 -0.66 9.17 -26.71
N ASN A 134 -0.93 9.32 -28.02
CA ASN A 134 -1.90 10.29 -28.51
C ASN A 134 -3.31 10.03 -27.96
N ARG A 135 -3.74 8.76 -27.91
CA ARG A 135 -5.05 8.42 -27.35
C ARG A 135 -5.09 8.62 -25.84
N MET A 136 -4.01 8.27 -25.13
CA MET A 136 -3.92 8.52 -23.68
C MET A 136 -3.97 10.01 -23.37
N ALA A 137 -3.23 10.85 -24.11
CA ALA A 137 -3.24 12.30 -23.94
C ALA A 137 -4.61 12.92 -24.31
N GLN A 138 -5.27 12.40 -25.36
CA GLN A 138 -6.62 12.81 -25.72
C GLN A 138 -7.59 12.54 -24.59
N LYS A 139 -7.54 11.34 -23.93
CA LYS A 139 -8.40 11.02 -22.79
C LYS A 139 -8.18 11.96 -21.61
N VAL A 140 -6.94 12.30 -21.28
CA VAL A 140 -6.68 13.30 -20.23
C VAL A 140 -7.36 14.64 -20.57
N GLY A 141 -7.35 15.08 -21.84
CA GLY A 141 -8.02 16.30 -22.27
C GLY A 141 -9.55 16.19 -22.20
N GLU A 142 -10.12 15.07 -22.63
CA GLU A 142 -11.57 14.77 -22.53
C GLU A 142 -12.03 14.88 -21.07
N GLU A 143 -11.43 14.10 -20.16
CA GLU A 143 -11.80 14.05 -18.74
C GLU A 143 -11.55 15.39 -18.01
N ALA A 144 -10.55 16.16 -18.42
CA ALA A 144 -10.34 17.49 -17.88
C ALA A 144 -11.49 18.45 -18.24
N VAL A 145 -12.00 18.39 -19.49
CA VAL A 145 -13.15 19.21 -19.92
C VAL A 145 -14.41 18.77 -19.18
N GLU A 146 -14.66 17.46 -19.07
CA GLU A 146 -15.82 16.92 -18.34
C GLU A 146 -15.77 17.30 -16.85
N THR A 147 -14.60 17.24 -16.22
CA THR A 147 -14.40 17.73 -14.81
C THR A 147 -14.76 19.22 -14.72
N VAL A 148 -14.37 20.07 -15.67
CA VAL A 148 -14.70 21.52 -15.65
C VAL A 148 -16.21 21.75 -15.82
N ILE A 149 -16.87 20.99 -16.68
CA ILE A 149 -18.32 21.07 -16.90
C ILE A 149 -19.07 20.72 -15.62
N GLU A 150 -18.71 19.60 -14.97
CA GLU A 150 -19.32 19.17 -13.72
C GLU A 150 -19.04 20.15 -12.57
N ALA A 151 -17.84 20.75 -12.52
CA ALA A 151 -17.52 21.77 -11.51
C ALA A 151 -18.35 23.05 -11.64
N THR A 152 -18.84 23.37 -12.84
CA THR A 152 -19.57 24.62 -13.09
C THR A 152 -21.08 24.44 -13.09
N ASN A 153 -21.59 23.33 -13.61
CA ASN A 153 -23.02 23.12 -13.86
C ASN A 153 -23.54 21.76 -13.36
N GLY A 154 -22.68 20.91 -12.82
CA GLY A 154 -23.02 19.56 -12.41
C GLY A 154 -23.33 19.39 -10.92
N THR A 155 -23.19 18.18 -10.44
CA THR A 155 -23.38 17.77 -9.04
C THR A 155 -22.04 17.45 -8.39
N GLU A 156 -22.00 17.41 -7.05
CA GLU A 156 -20.79 16.99 -6.32
C GLU A 156 -20.34 15.57 -6.72
N ASP A 157 -21.30 14.64 -6.84
CA ASP A 157 -21.02 13.26 -7.24
C ASP A 157 -20.48 13.20 -8.68
N GLY A 158 -21.09 13.95 -9.62
CA GLY A 158 -20.62 14.05 -11.00
C GLY A 158 -19.21 14.63 -11.09
N PHE A 159 -18.94 15.70 -10.32
CA PHE A 159 -17.60 16.29 -10.26
C PHE A 159 -16.56 15.31 -9.73
N ILE A 160 -16.85 14.56 -8.64
CA ILE A 160 -15.95 13.54 -8.09
C ILE A 160 -15.71 12.42 -9.12
N TYR A 161 -16.75 12.01 -9.84
CA TYR A 161 -16.66 10.97 -10.85
C TYR A 161 -15.69 11.36 -11.97
N GLU A 162 -15.91 12.52 -12.62
CA GLU A 162 -15.08 12.98 -13.74
C GLU A 162 -13.64 13.35 -13.28
N ALA A 163 -13.49 13.95 -12.10
CA ALA A 163 -12.18 14.19 -11.52
C ALA A 163 -11.41 12.89 -11.24
N SER A 164 -12.10 11.82 -10.88
CA SER A 164 -11.49 10.50 -10.68
C SER A 164 -11.03 9.89 -12.00
N ASP A 165 -11.81 10.02 -13.07
CA ASP A 165 -11.43 9.57 -14.42
C ASP A 165 -10.25 10.37 -14.96
N LEU A 166 -10.21 11.69 -14.73
CA LEU A 166 -9.05 12.52 -15.04
C LEU A 166 -7.78 12.00 -14.34
N VAL A 167 -7.85 11.72 -13.03
CA VAL A 167 -6.71 11.19 -12.27
C VAL A 167 -6.28 9.83 -12.82
N TYR A 168 -7.23 8.94 -13.10
CA TYR A 168 -6.95 7.62 -13.69
C TYR A 168 -6.19 7.74 -15.02
N HIS A 169 -6.70 8.54 -15.96
CA HIS A 169 -6.09 8.73 -17.27
C HIS A 169 -4.75 9.45 -17.18
N LEU A 170 -4.57 10.36 -16.24
CA LEU A 170 -3.28 10.98 -15.95
C LEU A 170 -2.25 9.95 -15.47
N ILE A 171 -2.62 9.03 -14.58
CA ILE A 171 -1.73 7.95 -14.12
C ILE A 171 -1.33 7.05 -15.30
N VAL A 172 -2.27 6.68 -16.19
CA VAL A 172 -1.97 5.89 -17.39
C VAL A 172 -0.97 6.62 -18.31
N LEU A 173 -1.17 7.92 -18.53
CA LEU A 173 -0.27 8.73 -19.35
C LEU A 173 1.12 8.86 -18.71
N LEU A 174 1.21 9.12 -17.40
CA LEU A 174 2.48 9.14 -16.65
C LEU A 174 3.21 7.81 -16.81
N THR A 175 2.52 6.70 -16.54
CA THR A 175 3.08 5.36 -16.70
C THR A 175 3.62 5.13 -18.11
N SER A 176 2.94 5.60 -19.15
CA SER A 176 3.42 5.49 -20.54
C SER A 176 4.75 6.21 -20.79
N LYS A 177 5.00 7.27 -20.02
CA LYS A 177 6.25 8.05 -20.06
C LYS A 177 7.32 7.54 -19.09
N GLY A 178 7.06 6.48 -18.32
CA GLY A 178 7.95 5.99 -17.27
C GLY A 178 8.00 6.89 -16.04
N LEU A 179 6.97 7.72 -15.84
CA LEU A 179 6.82 8.63 -14.71
C LEU A 179 5.76 8.12 -13.73
N ARG A 180 5.80 8.64 -12.50
CA ARG A 180 4.95 8.25 -11.39
C ARG A 180 4.31 9.47 -10.71
N LEU A 181 3.29 9.23 -9.88
CA LEU A 181 2.67 10.27 -9.05
C LEU A 181 3.69 10.92 -8.10
N GLU A 182 4.69 10.15 -7.64
CA GLU A 182 5.77 10.68 -6.80
C GLU A 182 6.62 11.74 -7.53
N ASP A 183 6.72 11.68 -8.86
CA ASP A 183 7.42 12.71 -9.65
C ASP A 183 6.63 14.03 -9.65
N LEU A 184 5.30 13.95 -9.79
CA LEU A 184 4.43 15.13 -9.65
C LEU A 184 4.49 15.72 -8.24
N ALA A 185 4.38 14.86 -7.22
CA ALA A 185 4.45 15.30 -5.83
C ALA A 185 5.79 15.99 -5.53
N ARG A 186 6.89 15.46 -6.07
CA ARG A 186 8.23 16.04 -5.94
C ARG A 186 8.34 17.40 -6.60
N GLU A 187 7.76 17.56 -7.80
CA GLU A 187 7.75 18.82 -8.52
C GLU A 187 6.86 19.88 -7.82
N LEU A 188 5.68 19.48 -7.36
CA LEU A 188 4.80 20.36 -6.57
C LEU A 188 5.49 20.83 -5.29
N LYS A 189 6.17 19.91 -4.58
CA LYS A 189 6.93 20.25 -3.38
C LYS A 189 8.04 21.27 -3.64
N LYS A 190 8.75 21.19 -4.79
CA LYS A 190 9.75 22.18 -5.18
C LYS A 190 9.16 23.57 -5.39
N ARG A 191 7.92 23.64 -5.91
CA ARG A 191 7.23 24.91 -6.17
C ARG A 191 6.57 25.48 -4.93
N HIS A 192 6.24 24.63 -3.96
CA HIS A 192 5.62 25.04 -2.71
C HIS A 192 6.71 25.60 -1.79
N LYS A 193 6.91 26.92 -1.92
CA LYS A 193 7.71 27.71 -0.96
C LYS A 193 6.74 28.11 0.15
N GLY A 194 6.82 27.43 1.30
CA GLY A 194 6.11 27.80 2.52
C GLY A 194 6.55 29.15 3.03
#